data_420591da96f993327862c1b0cfb34cbe
#
_entry.id   420591da96f993327862c1b0cfb34cbe
#
_cell.length_a   1.000
_cell.length_b   1.000
_cell.length_c   1.000
_cell.angle_alpha   90.00
_cell.angle_beta   90.00
_cell.angle_gamma   90.00
#
_symmetry.space_group_name_H-M   'P 1'
#
loop_
_entity.id
_entity.type
_entity.pdbx_description
1 polymer ?
#
loop_
_entity_poly.entity_id
_entity_poly.type
_entity_poly.pdbx_seq_one_letter_code
_entity_poly.pdbx_strand_id
1 'polypeptide(L)'
;TAADITNGYITAILAATAADPVTGQIVIHAEAVDAQGNVDVADADVTLTIDTTPQDLITAITVPEDLNGDGILNAAELGTDGTFNAQVALGPDAIDGTVVNVNGTNYTVTAADITNGYITAILAATAADPVTGQIVIHAEAV
;
A
#
# COMPACT_ATOMS: atom_id res chain seq x y z
N THR A 1 -18.11 13.10 -32.72
CA THR A 1 -17.40 13.24 -34.00
C THR A 1 -17.42 11.94 -34.81
N ALA A 2 -17.01 11.98 -36.07
CA ALA A 2 -16.91 10.76 -36.92
C ALA A 2 -15.92 9.74 -36.30
N ALA A 3 -14.85 10.22 -35.61
CA ALA A 3 -13.92 9.37 -34.91
C ALA A 3 -14.58 8.64 -33.74
N ASP A 4 -15.44 9.32 -32.98
CA ASP A 4 -16.15 8.72 -31.83
C ASP A 4 -17.12 7.61 -32.31
N ILE A 5 -17.78 7.81 -33.43
CA ILE A 5 -18.66 6.82 -34.07
C ILE A 5 -17.86 5.59 -34.48
N THR A 6 -16.68 5.80 -35.07
CA THR A 6 -15.78 4.69 -35.48
C THR A 6 -15.24 3.93 -34.28
N ASN A 7 -14.92 4.63 -33.18
CA ASN A 7 -14.42 4.02 -31.95
C ASN A 7 -15.52 3.36 -31.11
N GLY A 8 -16.79 3.74 -31.30
CA GLY A 8 -17.92 3.23 -30.55
C GLY A 8 -18.07 3.82 -29.14
N TYR A 9 -17.33 4.89 -28.82
CA TYR A 9 -17.42 5.59 -27.54
C TYR A 9 -17.01 7.05 -27.66
N ILE A 10 -17.44 7.85 -26.69
CA ILE A 10 -16.93 9.21 -26.43
C ILE A 10 -16.14 9.21 -25.12
N THR A 11 -15.23 10.16 -24.98
CA THR A 11 -14.47 10.35 -23.72
C THR A 11 -14.95 11.64 -23.05
N ALA A 12 -15.39 11.52 -21.79
CA ALA A 12 -15.65 12.65 -20.91
C ALA A 12 -14.56 12.73 -19.84
N ILE A 13 -14.12 13.96 -19.52
CA ILE A 13 -13.18 14.23 -18.44
C ILE A 13 -13.97 14.70 -17.23
N LEU A 14 -13.88 13.97 -16.13
CA LEU A 14 -14.56 14.27 -14.88
C LEU A 14 -13.53 14.69 -13.82
N ALA A 15 -13.87 15.69 -13.03
CA ALA A 15 -13.03 16.11 -11.91
C ALA A 15 -13.27 15.20 -10.69
N ALA A 16 -12.19 14.74 -10.07
CA ALA A 16 -12.29 13.97 -8.81
C ALA A 16 -12.97 14.77 -7.68
N THR A 17 -12.88 16.11 -7.72
CA THR A 17 -13.58 17.03 -6.80
C THR A 17 -15.12 16.99 -6.93
N ALA A 18 -15.65 16.35 -7.97
CA ALA A 18 -17.09 16.12 -8.12
C ALA A 18 -17.61 14.97 -7.23
N ALA A 19 -16.70 14.20 -6.59
CA ALA A 19 -17.08 13.16 -5.65
C ALA A 19 -17.74 13.78 -4.40
N ASP A 20 -18.71 13.05 -3.84
CA ASP A 20 -19.34 13.41 -2.57
C ASP A 20 -18.28 13.50 -1.47
N PRO A 21 -18.18 14.62 -0.74
CA PRO A 21 -17.11 14.86 0.23
C PRO A 21 -17.19 13.96 1.48
N VAL A 22 -18.30 13.27 1.69
CA VAL A 22 -18.51 12.37 2.83
C VAL A 22 -18.21 10.92 2.46
N THR A 23 -18.68 10.50 1.27
CA THR A 23 -18.58 9.10 0.84
C THR A 23 -17.42 8.85 -0.14
N GLY A 24 -16.83 9.90 -0.71
CA GLY A 24 -15.85 9.79 -1.78
C GLY A 24 -16.42 9.27 -3.10
N GLN A 25 -17.74 9.10 -3.21
CA GLN A 25 -18.38 8.51 -4.38
C GLN A 25 -18.70 9.55 -5.45
N ILE A 26 -18.51 9.15 -6.70
CA ILE A 26 -18.98 9.87 -7.87
C ILE A 26 -19.88 8.93 -8.68
N VAL A 27 -21.08 9.40 -9.01
CA VAL A 27 -22.02 8.69 -9.89
C VAL A 27 -21.91 9.28 -11.27
N ILE A 28 -21.61 8.45 -12.25
CA ILE A 28 -21.51 8.83 -13.65
C ILE A 28 -22.80 8.43 -14.34
N HIS A 29 -23.56 9.42 -14.77
CA HIS A 29 -24.77 9.29 -15.55
C HIS A 29 -24.52 9.80 -16.97
N ALA A 30 -25.03 9.11 -17.97
CA ALA A 30 -24.92 9.53 -19.37
C ALA A 30 -26.29 9.51 -20.05
N GLU A 31 -26.60 10.60 -20.73
CA GLU A 31 -27.79 10.73 -21.56
C GLU A 31 -27.43 11.32 -22.92
N ALA A 32 -28.19 10.98 -23.91
CA ALA A 32 -28.12 11.56 -25.25
C ALA A 32 -29.52 12.08 -25.67
N VAL A 33 -29.54 13.16 -26.44
CA VAL A 33 -30.77 13.73 -26.97
C VAL A 33 -30.68 13.75 -28.48
N ASP A 34 -31.71 13.22 -29.15
CA ASP A 34 -31.81 13.28 -30.62
C ASP A 34 -32.26 14.66 -31.12
N ALA A 35 -32.22 14.84 -32.43
CA ALA A 35 -32.65 16.12 -33.07
C ALA A 35 -34.13 16.45 -32.86
N GLN A 36 -34.94 15.50 -32.45
CA GLN A 36 -36.36 15.62 -32.17
C GLN A 36 -36.67 15.90 -30.70
N GLY A 37 -35.62 15.86 -29.84
CA GLY A 37 -35.72 16.10 -28.40
C GLY A 37 -36.02 14.86 -27.57
N ASN A 38 -35.92 13.66 -28.15
CA ASN A 38 -36.08 12.44 -27.39
C ASN A 38 -34.76 12.12 -26.62
N VAL A 39 -34.89 11.76 -25.35
CA VAL A 39 -33.77 11.45 -24.48
C VAL A 39 -33.59 9.94 -24.46
N ASP A 40 -32.33 9.52 -24.61
CA ASP A 40 -31.84 8.16 -24.39
C ASP A 40 -30.81 8.19 -23.28
N VAL A 41 -30.93 7.29 -22.33
CA VAL A 41 -30.05 7.21 -21.16
C VAL A 41 -29.28 5.90 -21.20
N ALA A 42 -28.07 5.89 -20.64
CA ALA A 42 -27.31 4.65 -20.49
C ALA A 42 -28.10 3.64 -19.62
N ASP A 43 -27.95 2.35 -19.95
CA ASP A 43 -28.67 1.26 -19.26
C ASP A 43 -28.46 1.24 -17.75
N ALA A 44 -27.30 1.74 -17.29
CA ALA A 44 -26.97 1.82 -15.86
C ALA A 44 -25.99 2.98 -15.60
N ASP A 45 -26.14 3.61 -14.46
CA ASP A 45 -25.15 4.52 -13.90
C ASP A 45 -23.93 3.75 -13.40
N VAL A 46 -22.75 4.37 -13.44
CA VAL A 46 -21.53 3.82 -12.85
C VAL A 46 -21.18 4.63 -11.61
N THR A 47 -21.06 3.94 -10.48
CA THR A 47 -20.59 4.54 -9.23
C THR A 47 -19.13 4.15 -8.98
N LEU A 48 -18.27 5.14 -8.79
CA LEU A 48 -16.86 4.96 -8.41
C LEU A 48 -16.61 5.61 -7.05
N THR A 49 -15.71 5.04 -6.28
CA THR A 49 -15.20 5.65 -5.04
C THR A 49 -13.83 6.24 -5.32
N ILE A 50 -13.66 7.50 -5.00
CA ILE A 50 -12.37 8.20 -5.04
C ILE A 50 -11.83 8.20 -3.61
N ASP A 51 -10.85 7.36 -3.36
CA ASP A 51 -10.12 7.32 -2.09
C ASP A 51 -8.66 7.69 -2.34
N THR A 52 -8.25 8.79 -1.76
CA THR A 52 -6.87 9.32 -1.83
C THR A 52 -6.23 9.41 -0.45
N THR A 53 -6.87 8.82 0.56
CA THR A 53 -6.36 8.82 1.93
C THR A 53 -5.27 7.75 2.04
N PRO A 54 -4.02 8.12 2.35
CA PRO A 54 -3.00 7.13 2.64
C PRO A 54 -3.40 6.30 3.86
N GLN A 55 -3.27 4.99 3.77
CA GLN A 55 -3.49 4.10 4.90
C GLN A 55 -2.22 4.05 5.76
N ASP A 56 -2.39 4.08 7.08
CA ASP A 56 -1.31 3.90 8.04
C ASP A 56 -1.12 2.41 8.33
N LEU A 57 -0.41 1.74 7.44
CA LEU A 57 -0.24 0.28 7.47
C LEU A 57 0.99 -0.15 8.27
N ILE A 58 2.07 0.66 8.28
CA ILE A 58 3.31 0.40 9.02
C ILE A 58 3.83 1.71 9.62
N THR A 59 4.43 1.64 10.82
CA THR A 59 4.81 2.86 11.57
C THR A 59 6.27 2.96 11.93
N ALA A 60 6.96 1.84 12.20
CA ALA A 60 8.34 1.86 12.66
C ALA A 60 9.05 0.54 12.35
N ILE A 61 10.39 0.56 12.38
CA ILE A 61 11.24 -0.63 12.33
C ILE A 61 12.12 -0.64 13.58
N THR A 62 12.20 -1.79 14.24
CA THR A 62 13.08 -2.02 15.37
C THR A 62 13.88 -3.31 15.18
N VAL A 63 15.04 -3.38 15.79
CA VAL A 63 15.90 -4.57 15.80
C VAL A 63 16.05 -5.01 17.26
N PRO A 64 15.34 -6.08 17.68
CA PRO A 64 15.31 -6.48 19.08
C PRO A 64 16.67 -6.96 19.62
N GLU A 65 17.57 -7.43 18.76
CA GLU A 65 18.91 -7.86 19.11
C GLU A 65 19.84 -6.69 19.46
N ASP A 66 19.57 -5.47 18.99
CA ASP A 66 20.27 -4.26 19.43
C ASP A 66 19.81 -3.87 20.85
N LEU A 67 20.35 -4.56 21.84
CA LEU A 67 19.90 -4.47 23.23
C LEU A 67 20.25 -3.13 23.89
N ASN A 68 21.33 -2.51 23.44
CA ASN A 68 21.79 -1.23 23.99
C ASN A 68 21.29 -0.01 23.20
N GLY A 69 20.69 -0.24 22.01
CA GLY A 69 20.11 0.80 21.16
C GLY A 69 21.15 1.72 20.51
N ASP A 70 22.38 1.25 20.30
CA ASP A 70 23.44 2.05 19.70
C ASP A 70 23.48 1.96 18.17
N GLY A 71 22.63 1.10 17.57
CA GLY A 71 22.56 0.86 16.14
C GLY A 71 23.70 -0.02 15.61
N ILE A 72 24.39 -0.75 16.49
CA ILE A 72 25.50 -1.65 16.14
C ILE A 72 25.21 -3.04 16.72
N LEU A 73 25.07 -4.04 15.85
CA LEU A 73 25.00 -5.43 16.30
C LEU A 73 26.41 -5.98 16.50
N ASN A 74 26.84 -6.08 17.73
CA ASN A 74 28.10 -6.71 18.08
C ASN A 74 27.98 -8.25 18.10
N ALA A 75 29.08 -8.97 18.23
CA ALA A 75 29.10 -10.43 18.17
C ALA A 75 28.24 -11.12 19.25
N ALA A 76 28.02 -10.48 20.39
CA ALA A 76 27.19 -11.04 21.46
C ALA A 76 25.72 -10.87 21.17
N GLU A 77 25.33 -9.76 20.53
CA GLU A 77 23.97 -9.44 20.13
C GLU A 77 23.57 -10.22 18.88
N LEU A 78 24.47 -10.35 17.90
CA LEU A 78 24.20 -11.09 16.66
C LEU A 78 24.12 -12.62 16.91
N GLY A 79 24.82 -13.13 17.95
CA GLY A 79 24.87 -14.57 18.20
C GLY A 79 25.74 -15.31 17.18
N THR A 80 25.42 -16.60 16.95
CA THR A 80 26.22 -17.49 16.10
C THR A 80 25.53 -17.92 14.82
N ASP A 81 24.26 -17.58 14.62
CA ASP A 81 23.47 -17.98 13.45
C ASP A 81 23.66 -17.04 12.26
N GLY A 82 24.28 -15.87 12.48
CA GLY A 82 24.56 -14.89 11.43
C GLY A 82 23.31 -14.20 10.88
N THR A 83 22.19 -14.28 11.60
CA THR A 83 20.93 -13.63 11.27
C THR A 83 20.47 -12.74 12.42
N PHE A 84 19.59 -11.79 12.11
CA PHE A 84 18.92 -10.95 13.10
C PHE A 84 17.50 -10.64 12.65
N ASN A 85 16.66 -10.20 13.57
CA ASN A 85 15.26 -9.90 13.30
C ASN A 85 15.07 -8.39 13.12
N ALA A 86 14.28 -8.02 12.12
CA ALA A 86 13.69 -6.71 12.02
C ALA A 86 12.20 -6.83 12.34
N GLN A 87 11.75 -6.15 13.37
CA GLN A 87 10.33 -6.03 13.68
C GLN A 87 9.79 -4.76 13.03
N VAL A 88 8.79 -4.91 12.14
CA VAL A 88 8.08 -3.81 11.52
C VAL A 88 6.76 -3.64 12.23
N ALA A 89 6.62 -2.54 12.95
CA ALA A 89 5.39 -2.21 13.67
C ALA A 89 4.26 -1.92 12.71
N LEU A 90 3.11 -2.51 12.99
CA LEU A 90 1.88 -2.35 12.21
C LEU A 90 1.12 -1.09 12.64
N GLY A 91 0.60 -0.37 11.66
CA GLY A 91 -0.28 0.77 11.89
C GLY A 91 -1.74 0.33 12.09
N PRO A 92 -2.61 1.28 12.46
CA PRO A 92 -4.01 1.00 12.78
C PRO A 92 -4.85 0.47 11.61
N ASP A 93 -4.41 0.73 10.37
CA ASP A 93 -5.12 0.31 9.16
C ASP A 93 -4.66 -1.05 8.63
N ALA A 94 -3.64 -1.67 9.26
CA ALA A 94 -3.16 -2.98 8.86
C ALA A 94 -4.18 -4.07 9.20
N ILE A 95 -4.44 -4.96 8.26
CA ILE A 95 -5.38 -6.08 8.40
C ILE A 95 -4.69 -7.40 8.03
N ASP A 96 -5.34 -8.51 8.38
CA ASP A 96 -4.94 -9.84 7.92
C ASP A 96 -4.92 -9.88 6.38
N GLY A 97 -3.81 -10.33 5.81
CA GLY A 97 -3.57 -10.31 4.36
C GLY A 97 -2.83 -9.07 3.84
N THR A 98 -2.62 -8.01 4.64
CA THR A 98 -1.73 -6.90 4.27
C THR A 98 -0.34 -7.47 3.94
N VAL A 99 0.27 -7.00 2.85
CA VAL A 99 1.62 -7.41 2.46
C VAL A 99 2.61 -6.32 2.80
N VAL A 100 3.68 -6.67 3.51
CA VAL A 100 4.80 -5.79 3.83
C VAL A 100 6.06 -6.33 3.17
N ASN A 101 6.69 -5.53 2.33
CA ASN A 101 7.98 -5.83 1.73
C ASN A 101 9.10 -5.33 2.65
N VAL A 102 10.02 -6.20 3.03
CA VAL A 102 11.22 -5.83 3.79
C VAL A 102 12.45 -6.23 2.98
N ASN A 103 13.22 -5.26 2.55
CA ASN A 103 14.42 -5.45 1.73
C ASN A 103 14.21 -6.41 0.53
N GLY A 104 13.06 -6.29 -0.15
CA GLY A 104 12.73 -7.09 -1.32
C GLY A 104 12.03 -8.42 -1.03
N THR A 105 11.82 -8.80 0.23
CA THR A 105 11.07 -10.00 0.62
C THR A 105 9.69 -9.64 1.14
N ASN A 106 8.66 -10.28 0.60
CA ASN A 106 7.28 -10.05 1.01
C ASN A 106 6.90 -10.89 2.22
N TYR A 107 6.30 -10.27 3.20
CA TYR A 107 5.71 -10.87 4.40
C TYR A 107 4.21 -10.56 4.42
N THR A 108 3.38 -11.59 4.53
CA THR A 108 1.94 -11.41 4.66
C THR A 108 1.57 -11.31 6.12
N VAL A 109 0.94 -10.22 6.50
CA VAL A 109 0.43 -9.99 7.86
C VAL A 109 -0.64 -11.00 8.18
N THR A 110 -0.54 -11.59 9.35
CA THR A 110 -1.52 -12.56 9.89
C THR A 110 -2.31 -11.97 11.05
N ALA A 111 -3.40 -12.61 11.43
CA ALA A 111 -4.16 -12.22 12.63
C ALA A 111 -3.31 -12.25 13.92
N ALA A 112 -2.28 -13.12 13.99
CA ALA A 112 -1.34 -13.15 15.10
C ALA A 112 -0.44 -11.92 15.11
N ASP A 113 0.04 -11.48 13.93
CA ASP A 113 0.85 -10.27 13.80
C ASP A 113 0.08 -9.01 14.19
N ILE A 114 -1.20 -8.93 13.79
CA ILE A 114 -2.11 -7.84 14.22
C ILE A 114 -2.23 -7.82 15.76
N THR A 115 -2.39 -8.98 16.40
CA THR A 115 -2.47 -9.08 17.86
C THR A 115 -1.16 -8.67 18.54
N ASN A 116 -0.01 -9.03 17.94
CA ASN A 116 1.32 -8.68 18.44
C ASN A 116 1.69 -7.21 18.14
N GLY A 117 1.09 -6.60 17.12
CA GLY A 117 1.35 -5.24 16.67
C GLY A 117 2.56 -5.10 15.74
N TYR A 118 3.16 -6.19 15.29
CA TYR A 118 4.30 -6.18 14.37
C TYR A 118 4.43 -7.47 13.57
N ILE A 119 5.12 -7.41 12.43
CA ILE A 119 5.67 -8.57 11.74
C ILE A 119 7.16 -8.70 12.05
N THR A 120 7.70 -9.91 11.91
CA THR A 120 9.14 -10.18 12.06
C THR A 120 9.73 -10.63 10.73
N ALA A 121 10.72 -9.89 10.25
CA ALA A 121 11.53 -10.25 9.09
C ALA A 121 12.90 -10.73 9.55
N ILE A 122 13.38 -11.84 8.99
CA ILE A 122 14.72 -12.40 9.30
C ILE A 122 15.68 -11.90 8.23
N LEU A 123 16.74 -11.23 8.66
CA LEU A 123 17.77 -10.66 7.80
C LEU A 123 19.13 -11.33 8.07
N ALA A 124 19.92 -11.53 7.01
CA ALA A 124 21.27 -12.06 7.13
C ALA A 124 22.27 -10.93 7.38
N ALA A 125 23.16 -11.09 8.35
CA ALA A 125 24.24 -10.15 8.61
C ALA A 125 25.20 -10.00 7.43
N THR A 126 25.31 -11.04 6.58
CA THR A 126 26.10 -11.01 5.34
C THR A 126 25.55 -10.06 4.28
N ALA A 127 24.32 -9.54 4.44
CA ALA A 127 23.76 -8.49 3.58
C ALA A 127 24.37 -7.10 3.86
N ALA A 128 25.19 -6.97 4.92
CA ALA A 128 25.89 -5.72 5.22
C ALA A 128 26.85 -5.33 4.10
N ASP A 129 26.95 -4.04 3.85
CA ASP A 129 27.95 -3.48 2.94
C ASP A 129 29.35 -3.88 3.39
N PRO A 130 30.17 -4.53 2.56
CA PRO A 130 31.46 -5.10 2.97
C PRO A 130 32.52 -4.04 3.33
N VAL A 131 32.31 -2.79 2.98
CA VAL A 131 33.22 -1.67 3.25
C VAL A 131 32.80 -0.94 4.54
N THR A 132 31.52 -0.65 4.69
CA THR A 132 31.00 0.13 5.82
C THR A 132 30.47 -0.72 6.96
N GLY A 133 30.15 -2.00 6.72
CA GLY A 133 29.48 -2.88 7.65
C GLY A 133 28.01 -2.52 7.92
N GLN A 134 27.45 -1.60 7.17
CA GLN A 134 26.08 -1.12 7.38
C GLN A 134 25.05 -1.94 6.61
N ILE A 135 23.91 -2.14 7.23
CA ILE A 135 22.68 -2.64 6.60
C ILE A 135 21.63 -1.54 6.69
N VAL A 136 21.02 -1.22 5.55
CA VAL A 136 19.81 -0.38 5.53
C VAL A 136 18.61 -1.30 5.51
N ILE A 137 17.71 -1.15 6.48
CA ILE A 137 16.45 -1.88 6.54
C ILE A 137 15.37 -0.95 6.01
N HIS A 138 14.75 -1.37 4.92
CA HIS A 138 13.63 -0.67 4.30
C HIS A 138 12.39 -1.54 4.36
N ALA A 139 11.28 -0.97 4.79
CA ALA A 139 9.98 -1.64 4.78
C ALA A 139 8.94 -0.76 4.09
N GLU A 140 8.11 -1.38 3.27
CA GLU A 140 6.97 -0.74 2.60
C GLU A 140 5.76 -1.68 2.60
N ALA A 141 4.55 -1.13 2.74
CA ALA A 141 3.32 -1.87 2.51
C ALA A 141 2.97 -1.82 1.01
N VAL A 142 2.55 -2.97 0.43
CA VAL A 142 2.39 -3.16 -1.03
C VAL A 142 0.96 -3.54 -1.37
#